data_fb36c2f2bfa586ef16fdf324b0f8c771
#
_entry.id   fb36c2f2bfa586ef16fdf324b0f8c771
#
_cell.length_a   1.000
_cell.length_b   1.000
_cell.length_c   1.000
_cell.angle_alpha   90.00
_cell.angle_beta   90.00
_cell.angle_gamma   90.00
#
_symmetry.space_group_name_H-M   'P 1'
#
loop_
_entity.id
_entity.type
_entity.pdbx_description
1 polymer ?
#
loop_
_entity_poly.entity_id
_entity_poly.type
_entity_poly.pdbx_seq_one_letter_code
_entity_poly.pdbx_strand_id
1 'polypeptide(L)'
;MREKRKIRSGRKQAGVALLLAIFVLLLVAVVGIAMMAASGTEIRLTANYRSSTSAYYAALAGLEEGRGRLLPKNPNYLSCCLPPFGSTLPLGHVIYITNPLAGDPVTADPTNYGNPAAYPDTEYAAEFPSYNPPSSVVKRPSVQVLTGFANPLYKWVRINAIDERAILVDVNNTNPASDWFVNLNQPQLIYFDGKNLTRTVTQYQALAVTALSALPDGSTKLMQYVVAPVALQIPVSAALTIAGPGSVGNAATFNPPPSAASFYVNGTDQCAAKPMLPAVGVTNDTDYTSVHQSLDSPSPNKDHYIGAGGAFPNVSPSPYLHPANSTVDMTDPISLSIFLPIVQNAADSVLNGPRTEGDMPPAMSSSNPMTVYVNGDLSLTSFTGYGLLVVRGNLTYTGDSGWKGIVIVLGGTITENGSLNAPPGYGEFDGAVYLANLTTGGGGGGVALGAPTYVVSNPGGKGVYYDSCWVSSSLKPIAYKVISFREIPYP
;
A
#
# COMPACT_ATOMS: atom_id res chain seq x y z
N MET A 1 19.36 3.59 -115.59
CA MET A 1 19.25 2.48 -114.61
C MET A 1 18.56 3.00 -113.34
N ARG A 2 17.35 2.59 -113.05
CA ARG A 2 16.55 3.00 -111.87
C ARG A 2 16.38 1.75 -111.04
N GLU A 3 17.01 1.77 -109.90
CA GLU A 3 16.90 0.68 -108.91
C GLU A 3 15.68 0.81 -108.06
N LYS A 4 14.74 -0.10 -108.12
CA LYS A 4 13.50 -0.18 -107.32
C LYS A 4 13.83 -0.76 -105.95
N ARG A 5 13.92 0.05 -104.93
CA ARG A 5 13.93 -0.42 -103.51
C ARG A 5 12.56 -1.05 -103.18
N LYS A 6 12.61 -2.36 -102.89
CA LYS A 6 11.51 -3.13 -102.31
C LYS A 6 11.31 -2.79 -100.81
N ILE A 7 10.23 -2.10 -100.55
CA ILE A 7 9.79 -1.91 -99.15
C ILE A 7 9.20 -3.26 -98.71
N ARG A 8 9.96 -4.01 -97.87
CA ARG A 8 9.48 -5.22 -97.25
C ARG A 8 8.55 -4.90 -96.08
N SER A 9 7.39 -5.51 -96.09
CA SER A 9 6.23 -5.39 -95.21
C SER A 9 6.54 -5.61 -93.75
N GLY A 10 6.44 -4.55 -92.98
CA GLY A 10 6.48 -4.59 -91.50
C GLY A 10 5.17 -5.10 -90.83
N ARG A 11 4.29 -5.76 -91.54
CA ARG A 11 2.97 -6.17 -90.97
C ARG A 11 2.98 -7.34 -89.99
N LYS A 12 4.06 -8.10 -89.94
CA LYS A 12 4.17 -9.24 -88.97
C LYS A 12 4.68 -8.84 -87.60
N GLN A 13 5.31 -7.68 -87.43
CA GLN A 13 5.81 -7.20 -86.12
C GLN A 13 4.77 -6.44 -85.32
N ALA A 14 3.73 -5.88 -85.95
CA ALA A 14 2.68 -5.13 -85.24
C ALA A 14 1.78 -6.01 -84.35
N GLY A 15 1.55 -7.29 -84.73
CA GLY A 15 0.80 -8.23 -83.95
C GLY A 15 1.53 -8.66 -82.65
N VAL A 16 2.83 -8.87 -82.73
CA VAL A 16 3.64 -9.25 -81.54
C VAL A 16 3.78 -8.08 -80.58
N ALA A 17 3.93 -6.87 -81.06
CA ALA A 17 4.00 -5.67 -80.20
C ALA A 17 2.66 -5.44 -79.46
N LEU A 18 1.52 -5.65 -80.14
CA LEU A 18 0.20 -5.53 -79.48
C LEU A 18 0.02 -6.60 -78.41
N LEU A 19 0.41 -7.87 -78.66
CA LEU A 19 0.33 -8.97 -77.71
C LEU A 19 1.19 -8.67 -76.49
N LEU A 20 2.41 -8.16 -76.67
CA LEU A 20 3.32 -7.76 -75.63
C LEU A 20 2.77 -6.61 -74.80
N ALA A 21 2.15 -5.63 -75.44
CA ALA A 21 1.51 -4.47 -74.77
C ALA A 21 0.32 -4.92 -73.92
N ILE A 22 -0.51 -5.86 -74.42
CA ILE A 22 -1.65 -6.42 -73.64
C ILE A 22 -1.11 -7.22 -72.42
N PHE A 23 -0.05 -8.01 -72.63
CA PHE A 23 0.57 -8.80 -71.57
C PHE A 23 1.14 -7.91 -70.47
N VAL A 24 1.84 -6.82 -70.82
CA VAL A 24 2.36 -5.84 -69.88
C VAL A 24 1.24 -5.10 -69.13
N LEU A 25 0.18 -4.69 -69.81
CA LEU A 25 -1.02 -4.11 -69.23
C LEU A 25 -1.69 -5.05 -68.21
N LEU A 26 -1.81 -6.32 -68.57
CA LEU A 26 -2.38 -7.35 -67.69
C LEU A 26 -1.52 -7.56 -66.48
N LEU A 27 -0.19 -7.62 -66.64
CA LEU A 27 0.76 -7.77 -65.57
C LEU A 27 0.71 -6.54 -64.60
N VAL A 28 0.64 -5.34 -65.13
CA VAL A 28 0.47 -4.11 -64.33
C VAL A 28 -0.88 -4.11 -63.58
N ALA A 29 -1.95 -4.56 -64.24
CA ALA A 29 -3.27 -4.68 -63.59
C ALA A 29 -3.26 -5.73 -62.44
N VAL A 30 -2.63 -6.88 -62.62
CA VAL A 30 -2.47 -7.90 -61.56
C VAL A 30 -1.65 -7.35 -60.39
N VAL A 31 -0.54 -6.66 -60.64
CA VAL A 31 0.27 -6.04 -59.59
C VAL A 31 -0.55 -4.96 -58.89
N GLY A 32 -1.30 -4.14 -59.59
CA GLY A 32 -2.17 -3.13 -59.00
C GLY A 32 -3.23 -3.71 -58.07
N ILE A 33 -3.92 -4.79 -58.50
CA ILE A 33 -4.89 -5.51 -57.67
C ILE A 33 -4.23 -6.13 -56.46
N ALA A 34 -3.04 -6.73 -56.60
CA ALA A 34 -2.29 -7.33 -55.52
C ALA A 34 -1.89 -6.29 -54.48
N MET A 35 -1.44 -5.09 -54.91
CA MET A 35 -1.12 -3.98 -54.01
C MET A 35 -2.35 -3.43 -53.28
N MET A 36 -3.51 -3.33 -53.93
CA MET A 36 -4.75 -2.92 -53.28
C MET A 36 -5.21 -3.93 -52.25
N ALA A 37 -5.11 -5.24 -52.53
CA ALA A 37 -5.43 -6.29 -51.59
C ALA A 37 -4.46 -6.27 -50.38
N ALA A 38 -3.16 -6.11 -50.59
CA ALA A 38 -2.16 -5.99 -49.53
C ALA A 38 -2.44 -4.75 -48.67
N SER A 39 -2.65 -3.59 -49.24
CA SER A 39 -2.99 -2.36 -48.51
C SER A 39 -4.26 -2.50 -47.69
N GLY A 40 -5.31 -3.15 -48.25
CA GLY A 40 -6.55 -3.41 -47.52
C GLY A 40 -6.36 -4.33 -46.29
N THR A 41 -5.48 -5.33 -46.40
CA THR A 41 -5.15 -6.19 -45.26
C THR A 41 -4.34 -5.47 -44.21
N GLU A 42 -3.36 -4.65 -44.60
CA GLU A 42 -2.56 -3.82 -43.67
C GLU A 42 -3.43 -2.83 -42.89
N ILE A 43 -4.38 -2.15 -43.57
CA ILE A 43 -5.31 -1.23 -42.90
C ILE A 43 -6.14 -1.98 -41.84
N ARG A 44 -6.69 -3.15 -42.19
CA ARG A 44 -7.51 -3.96 -41.26
C ARG A 44 -6.66 -4.46 -40.09
N LEU A 45 -5.45 -4.93 -40.35
CA LEU A 45 -4.52 -5.40 -39.32
C LEU A 45 -4.16 -4.25 -38.34
N THR A 46 -3.85 -3.08 -38.91
CA THR A 46 -3.53 -1.88 -38.10
C THR A 46 -4.73 -1.44 -37.28
N ALA A 47 -5.93 -1.45 -37.85
CA ALA A 47 -7.16 -1.12 -37.13
C ALA A 47 -7.41 -2.07 -35.97
N ASN A 48 -7.35 -3.39 -36.23
CA ASN A 48 -7.51 -4.42 -35.21
C ASN A 48 -6.47 -4.30 -34.10
N TYR A 49 -5.21 -4.06 -34.45
CA TYR A 49 -4.13 -3.86 -33.46
C TYR A 49 -4.41 -2.61 -32.59
N ARG A 50 -4.81 -1.50 -33.20
CA ARG A 50 -5.15 -0.28 -32.50
C ARG A 50 -6.33 -0.46 -31.55
N SER A 51 -7.37 -1.14 -32.00
CA SER A 51 -8.55 -1.44 -31.18
C SER A 51 -8.19 -2.35 -30.00
N SER A 52 -7.47 -3.46 -30.26
CA SER A 52 -7.01 -4.36 -29.21
C SER A 52 -6.13 -3.65 -28.17
N THR A 53 -5.22 -2.79 -28.61
CA THR A 53 -4.36 -1.98 -27.74
C THR A 53 -5.16 -0.98 -26.93
N SER A 54 -6.17 -0.33 -27.53
CA SER A 54 -7.06 0.60 -26.82
C SER A 54 -7.89 -0.12 -25.76
N ALA A 55 -8.43 -1.31 -26.07
CA ALA A 55 -9.16 -2.13 -25.12
C ALA A 55 -8.25 -2.58 -23.95
N TYR A 56 -7.01 -2.94 -24.25
CA TYR A 56 -6.01 -3.28 -23.22
C TYR A 56 -5.79 -2.12 -22.24
N TYR A 57 -5.51 -0.92 -22.74
CA TYR A 57 -5.29 0.24 -21.85
C TYR A 57 -6.55 0.68 -21.11
N ALA A 58 -7.73 0.48 -21.68
CA ALA A 58 -8.99 0.74 -21.00
C ALA A 58 -9.20 -0.22 -19.82
N ALA A 59 -8.92 -1.52 -20.00
CA ALA A 59 -8.97 -2.49 -18.91
C ALA A 59 -7.91 -2.20 -17.84
N LEU A 60 -6.70 -1.84 -18.26
CA LEU A 60 -5.62 -1.45 -17.34
C LEU A 60 -6.01 -0.25 -16.48
N ALA A 61 -6.66 0.77 -17.07
CA ALA A 61 -7.18 1.92 -16.32
C ALA A 61 -8.21 1.50 -15.27
N GLY A 62 -9.06 0.52 -15.56
CA GLY A 62 -10.00 -0.07 -14.61
C GLY A 62 -9.27 -0.77 -13.46
N LEU A 63 -8.25 -1.58 -13.77
CA LEU A 63 -7.44 -2.28 -12.75
C LEU A 63 -6.75 -1.28 -11.81
N GLU A 64 -6.17 -0.22 -12.33
CA GLU A 64 -5.50 0.80 -11.53
C GLU A 64 -6.51 1.60 -10.68
N GLU A 65 -7.69 1.90 -11.20
CA GLU A 65 -8.76 2.52 -10.41
C GLU A 65 -9.21 1.59 -9.28
N GLY A 66 -9.47 0.32 -9.56
CA GLY A 66 -9.82 -0.67 -8.54
C GLY A 66 -8.76 -0.77 -7.45
N ARG A 67 -7.49 -0.92 -7.85
CA ARG A 67 -6.35 -0.96 -6.93
C ARG A 67 -6.24 0.32 -6.10
N GLY A 68 -6.41 1.48 -6.70
CA GLY A 68 -6.37 2.77 -6.01
C GLY A 68 -7.46 2.92 -4.96
N ARG A 69 -8.69 2.41 -5.23
CA ARG A 69 -9.82 2.48 -4.30
C ARG A 69 -9.75 1.49 -3.13
N LEU A 70 -8.76 0.61 -3.10
CA LEU A 70 -8.45 -0.21 -1.93
C LEU A 70 -7.71 0.58 -0.83
N LEU A 71 -7.21 1.78 -1.14
CA LEU A 71 -6.45 2.60 -0.21
C LEU A 71 -7.36 3.59 0.53
N PRO A 72 -7.34 3.63 1.87
CA PRO A 72 -8.16 4.56 2.68
C PRO A 72 -7.97 6.03 2.32
N LYS A 73 -6.78 6.41 1.83
CA LYS A 73 -6.48 7.79 1.40
C LYS A 73 -7.19 8.20 0.09
N ASN A 74 -7.66 7.24 -0.71
CA ASN A 74 -8.38 7.57 -1.93
C ASN A 74 -9.73 8.21 -1.60
N PRO A 75 -10.07 9.39 -2.16
CA PRO A 75 -11.38 10.03 -1.91
C PRO A 75 -12.58 9.15 -2.27
N ASN A 76 -12.37 8.15 -3.14
CA ASN A 76 -13.38 7.17 -3.55
C ASN A 76 -13.11 5.78 -2.92
N TYR A 77 -12.48 5.74 -1.76
CA TYR A 77 -12.23 4.51 -1.02
C TYR A 77 -13.53 3.71 -0.80
N LEU A 78 -13.44 2.40 -0.94
CA LEU A 78 -14.58 1.49 -0.84
C LEU A 78 -14.97 1.20 0.62
N SER A 79 -15.06 2.23 1.45
CA SER A 79 -15.41 2.12 2.87
C SER A 79 -16.77 1.47 3.14
N CYS A 80 -17.69 1.57 2.18
CA CYS A 80 -19.01 0.91 2.30
C CYS A 80 -18.92 -0.62 2.28
N CYS A 81 -17.90 -1.17 1.68
CA CYS A 81 -17.97 -2.51 1.13
C CYS A 81 -16.77 -3.37 1.48
N LEU A 82 -15.62 -2.75 1.74
CA LEU A 82 -14.44 -3.43 2.27
C LEU A 82 -14.60 -3.66 3.78
N PRO A 83 -14.18 -4.82 4.30
CA PRO A 83 -14.14 -5.02 5.74
C PRO A 83 -13.15 -4.06 6.39
N PRO A 84 -13.26 -3.77 7.69
CA PRO A 84 -12.28 -3.01 8.45
C PRO A 84 -10.89 -3.61 8.29
N PHE A 85 -9.86 -2.76 8.36
CA PHE A 85 -8.47 -3.23 8.28
C PHE A 85 -8.18 -4.31 9.33
N GLY A 86 -7.49 -5.37 8.92
CA GLY A 86 -7.24 -6.55 9.76
C GLY A 86 -8.34 -7.61 9.71
N SER A 87 -9.49 -7.30 9.11
CA SER A 87 -10.54 -8.27 8.79
C SER A 87 -10.44 -8.73 7.34
N THR A 88 -11.05 -9.85 7.02
CA THR A 88 -10.98 -10.47 5.69
C THR A 88 -12.27 -10.27 4.92
N LEU A 89 -12.15 -10.00 3.61
CA LEU A 89 -13.26 -10.12 2.68
C LEU A 89 -13.62 -11.61 2.57
N PRO A 90 -14.87 -12.02 2.85
CA PRO A 90 -15.23 -13.42 2.77
C PRO A 90 -15.11 -13.97 1.35
N LEU A 91 -14.81 -15.26 1.22
CA LEU A 91 -14.79 -15.94 -0.07
C LEU A 91 -16.16 -15.80 -0.74
N GLY A 92 -16.16 -15.52 -2.03
CA GLY A 92 -17.36 -15.30 -2.82
C GLY A 92 -18.02 -13.95 -2.63
N HIS A 93 -17.59 -13.11 -1.68
CA HIS A 93 -18.06 -11.73 -1.59
C HIS A 93 -17.41 -10.91 -2.70
N VAL A 94 -18.23 -10.16 -3.45
CA VAL A 94 -17.81 -9.40 -4.62
C VAL A 94 -18.14 -7.93 -4.47
N ILE A 95 -17.22 -7.07 -4.83
CA ILE A 95 -17.40 -5.63 -4.91
C ILE A 95 -17.22 -5.22 -6.37
N TYR A 96 -18.26 -4.62 -6.96
CA TYR A 96 -18.19 -4.08 -8.32
C TYR A 96 -18.11 -2.56 -8.31
N ILE A 97 -17.20 -2.02 -9.12
CA ILE A 97 -17.16 -0.61 -9.50
C ILE A 97 -17.66 -0.54 -10.93
N THR A 98 -18.86 -0.01 -11.13
CA THR A 98 -19.46 0.11 -12.46
C THR A 98 -19.18 1.49 -13.06
N ASN A 99 -18.88 1.52 -14.37
CA ASN A 99 -18.60 2.73 -15.12
C ASN A 99 -19.51 2.79 -16.37
N PRO A 100 -20.82 3.02 -16.20
CA PRO A 100 -21.73 3.13 -17.33
C PRO A 100 -21.38 4.37 -18.17
N LEU A 101 -21.23 4.16 -19.48
CA LEU A 101 -20.99 5.23 -20.43
C LEU A 101 -22.30 5.65 -21.08
N ALA A 102 -22.35 6.87 -21.64
CA ALA A 102 -23.50 7.33 -22.40
C ALA A 102 -23.77 6.37 -23.58
N GLY A 103 -24.98 5.84 -23.67
CA GLY A 103 -25.39 4.86 -24.68
C GLY A 103 -25.22 3.39 -24.28
N ASP A 104 -24.64 3.12 -23.10
CA ASP A 104 -24.65 1.76 -22.57
C ASP A 104 -26.09 1.34 -22.17
N PRO A 105 -26.44 0.06 -22.35
CA PRO A 105 -27.71 -0.45 -21.87
C PRO A 105 -27.86 -0.22 -20.36
N VAL A 106 -29.04 0.22 -19.93
CA VAL A 106 -29.32 0.52 -18.50
C VAL A 106 -29.16 -0.71 -17.59
N THR A 107 -29.16 -1.90 -18.17
CA THR A 107 -29.02 -3.21 -17.51
C THR A 107 -27.57 -3.72 -17.43
N ALA A 108 -26.57 -2.86 -17.62
CA ALA A 108 -25.17 -3.24 -17.46
C ALA A 108 -24.79 -3.44 -15.97
N ASP A 109 -25.61 -4.18 -15.24
CA ASP A 109 -25.30 -4.63 -13.88
C ASP A 109 -24.68 -6.02 -13.97
N PRO A 110 -23.37 -6.17 -13.67
CA PRO A 110 -22.70 -7.45 -13.73
C PRO A 110 -23.23 -8.46 -12.71
N THR A 111 -24.02 -8.02 -11.74
CA THR A 111 -24.59 -8.89 -10.69
C THR A 111 -25.90 -9.55 -11.11
N ASN A 112 -26.51 -9.12 -12.21
CA ASN A 112 -27.77 -9.67 -12.68
C ASN A 112 -27.55 -10.84 -13.65
N TYR A 113 -27.12 -11.98 -13.11
CA TYR A 113 -26.82 -13.19 -13.87
C TYR A 113 -28.06 -13.85 -14.51
N GLY A 114 -29.27 -13.47 -14.13
CA GLY A 114 -30.52 -14.02 -14.68
C GLY A 114 -31.02 -13.33 -15.93
N ASN A 115 -30.47 -12.17 -16.28
CA ASN A 115 -30.80 -11.44 -17.49
C ASN A 115 -29.49 -11.12 -18.21
N PRO A 116 -29.32 -11.41 -19.52
CA PRO A 116 -28.07 -11.15 -20.18
C PRO A 116 -27.76 -9.67 -20.15
N ALA A 117 -27.06 -9.23 -19.12
CA ALA A 117 -26.46 -7.93 -19.09
C ALA A 117 -25.53 -7.79 -20.31
N ALA A 118 -25.46 -6.61 -20.90
CA ALA A 118 -24.64 -6.40 -22.10
C ALA A 118 -23.14 -6.74 -21.85
N TYR A 119 -22.72 -6.77 -20.59
CA TYR A 119 -21.33 -7.02 -20.16
C TYR A 119 -21.29 -7.95 -18.94
N PRO A 120 -21.70 -9.23 -19.08
CA PRO A 120 -21.77 -10.17 -17.96
C PRO A 120 -20.37 -10.53 -17.45
N ASP A 121 -20.22 -10.79 -16.15
CA ASP A 121 -19.02 -11.36 -15.57
C ASP A 121 -19.05 -12.89 -15.66
N THR A 122 -18.73 -13.39 -16.84
CA THR A 122 -18.78 -14.83 -17.16
C THR A 122 -17.70 -15.64 -16.45
N GLU A 123 -16.54 -15.02 -16.17
CA GLU A 123 -15.45 -15.67 -15.47
C GLU A 123 -15.83 -15.95 -14.01
N TYR A 124 -16.39 -14.97 -13.32
CA TYR A 124 -16.81 -15.14 -11.94
C TYR A 124 -17.98 -16.14 -11.82
N ALA A 125 -18.93 -16.08 -12.72
CA ALA A 125 -20.04 -17.03 -12.77
C ALA A 125 -19.57 -18.47 -13.00
N ALA A 126 -18.51 -18.67 -13.76
CA ALA A 126 -17.90 -19.98 -13.97
C ALA A 126 -17.11 -20.48 -12.74
N GLU A 127 -16.44 -19.58 -12.03
CA GLU A 127 -15.68 -19.91 -10.81
C GLU A 127 -16.60 -20.25 -9.63
N PHE A 128 -17.75 -19.57 -9.51
CA PHE A 128 -18.71 -19.72 -8.41
C PHE A 128 -20.14 -20.07 -8.90
N PRO A 129 -20.35 -21.18 -9.60
CA PRO A 129 -21.62 -21.47 -10.27
C PRO A 129 -22.81 -21.70 -9.33
N SER A 130 -22.54 -22.09 -8.08
CA SER A 130 -23.57 -22.36 -7.06
C SER A 130 -23.69 -21.24 -6.03
N TYR A 131 -23.01 -20.15 -6.21
CA TYR A 131 -22.91 -19.10 -5.22
C TYR A 131 -23.68 -17.88 -5.69
N ASN A 132 -24.65 -17.44 -4.90
CA ASN A 132 -25.29 -16.14 -5.07
C ASN A 132 -24.64 -15.18 -4.06
N PRO A 133 -23.47 -14.59 -4.39
CA PRO A 133 -22.67 -13.89 -3.41
C PRO A 133 -23.36 -12.61 -3.00
N PRO A 134 -23.20 -12.18 -1.75
CA PRO A 134 -23.50 -10.82 -1.39
C PRO A 134 -22.61 -9.91 -2.24
N SER A 135 -23.22 -9.21 -3.17
CA SER A 135 -22.51 -8.27 -4.03
C SER A 135 -22.75 -6.84 -3.58
N SER A 136 -21.70 -6.05 -3.56
CA SER A 136 -21.78 -4.61 -3.38
C SER A 136 -21.47 -3.94 -4.69
N VAL A 137 -22.39 -3.08 -5.17
CA VAL A 137 -22.19 -2.34 -6.42
C VAL A 137 -22.01 -0.86 -6.12
N VAL A 138 -20.87 -0.32 -6.53
CA VAL A 138 -20.52 1.08 -6.40
C VAL A 138 -20.41 1.68 -7.78
N LYS A 139 -21.19 2.71 -8.08
CA LYS A 139 -21.03 3.46 -9.34
C LYS A 139 -19.78 4.33 -9.26
N ARG A 140 -19.05 4.37 -10.36
CA ARG A 140 -17.98 5.36 -10.50
C ARG A 140 -18.60 6.76 -10.40
N PRO A 141 -18.10 7.64 -9.50
CA PRO A 141 -18.55 9.02 -9.48
C PRO A 141 -18.35 9.64 -10.88
N SER A 142 -19.29 10.45 -11.31
CA SER A 142 -19.08 11.30 -12.48
C SER A 142 -17.95 12.26 -12.15
N VAL A 143 -16.73 11.89 -12.49
CA VAL A 143 -15.59 12.80 -12.41
C VAL A 143 -15.89 13.94 -13.36
N GLN A 144 -15.81 15.18 -12.90
CA GLN A 144 -15.73 16.32 -13.80
C GLN A 144 -14.58 16.01 -14.77
N VAL A 145 -14.93 15.78 -16.01
CA VAL A 145 -13.97 15.48 -17.07
C VAL A 145 -13.02 16.66 -17.11
N LEU A 146 -11.78 16.45 -16.72
CA LEU A 146 -10.73 17.43 -16.99
C LEU A 146 -10.76 17.67 -18.49
N THR A 147 -11.00 18.90 -18.91
CA THR A 147 -11.08 19.30 -20.31
C THR A 147 -9.85 18.74 -21.05
N GLY A 148 -10.08 17.85 -22.02
CA GLY A 148 -9.03 17.20 -22.79
C GLY A 148 -8.74 15.73 -22.46
N PHE A 149 -9.35 15.15 -21.42
CA PHE A 149 -9.21 13.72 -21.10
C PHE A 149 -10.53 12.98 -21.33
N ALA A 150 -10.50 11.92 -22.11
CA ALA A 150 -11.64 11.04 -22.29
C ALA A 150 -11.89 10.21 -21.01
N ASN A 151 -13.15 9.89 -20.74
CA ASN A 151 -13.47 8.92 -19.69
C ASN A 151 -12.85 7.55 -20.04
N PRO A 152 -12.30 6.81 -19.04
CA PRO A 152 -11.82 5.48 -19.31
C PRO A 152 -12.95 4.56 -19.79
N LEU A 153 -12.64 3.71 -20.76
CA LEU A 153 -13.62 2.88 -21.49
C LEU A 153 -13.82 1.49 -20.87
N TYR A 154 -13.39 1.26 -19.59
CA TYR A 154 -13.75 0.03 -18.91
C TYR A 154 -15.25 0.08 -18.52
N LYS A 155 -15.88 -1.07 -18.41
CA LYS A 155 -17.31 -1.19 -18.08
C LYS A 155 -17.52 -1.42 -16.60
N TRP A 156 -16.75 -2.32 -16.04
CA TRP A 156 -16.74 -2.62 -14.61
C TRP A 156 -15.37 -3.10 -14.12
N VAL A 157 -15.18 -2.95 -12.83
CA VAL A 157 -14.07 -3.56 -12.08
C VAL A 157 -14.66 -4.39 -10.96
N ARG A 158 -14.21 -5.63 -10.83
CA ARG A 158 -14.55 -6.55 -9.75
C ARG A 158 -13.40 -6.67 -8.77
N ILE A 159 -13.72 -6.66 -7.49
CA ILE A 159 -12.78 -6.94 -6.40
C ILE A 159 -13.35 -8.09 -5.59
N ASN A 160 -12.57 -9.15 -5.39
CA ASN A 160 -12.95 -10.32 -4.60
C ASN A 160 -11.75 -10.96 -3.90
N ALA A 161 -12.04 -11.70 -2.83
CA ALA A 161 -11.05 -12.57 -2.20
C ALA A 161 -10.63 -13.67 -3.16
N ILE A 162 -9.37 -14.09 -3.06
CA ILE A 162 -8.86 -15.23 -3.84
C ILE A 162 -8.64 -16.43 -2.94
N ASP A 163 -8.82 -17.62 -3.53
CA ASP A 163 -8.43 -18.89 -2.95
C ASP A 163 -7.33 -19.55 -3.78
N GLU A 164 -6.81 -20.65 -3.31
CA GLU A 164 -5.74 -21.39 -3.97
C GLU A 164 -6.12 -21.86 -5.38
N ARG A 165 -7.39 -22.17 -5.62
CA ARG A 165 -7.88 -22.61 -6.94
C ARG A 165 -7.80 -21.52 -7.98
N ALA A 166 -8.14 -20.28 -7.59
CA ALA A 166 -8.19 -19.16 -8.52
C ALA A 166 -6.82 -18.77 -9.06
N ILE A 167 -5.76 -18.99 -8.28
CA ILE A 167 -4.39 -18.60 -8.68
C ILE A 167 -3.58 -19.79 -9.23
N LEU A 168 -4.08 -21.01 -9.12
CA LEU A 168 -3.40 -22.25 -9.54
C LEU A 168 -1.96 -22.33 -9.00
N VAL A 169 -1.74 -21.91 -7.77
CA VAL A 169 -0.44 -21.91 -7.10
C VAL A 169 -0.53 -22.76 -5.85
N ASP A 170 0.32 -23.77 -5.77
CA ASP A 170 0.57 -24.50 -4.54
C ASP A 170 1.38 -23.59 -3.60
N VAL A 171 0.74 -23.04 -2.59
CA VAL A 171 1.34 -22.06 -1.67
C VAL A 171 2.18 -22.74 -0.60
N ASN A 172 1.93 -24.01 -0.28
CA ASN A 172 2.67 -24.72 0.75
C ASN A 172 3.78 -25.64 0.22
N ASN A 173 3.80 -25.93 -1.09
CA ASN A 173 4.79 -26.76 -1.79
C ASN A 173 5.00 -28.15 -1.14
N THR A 174 3.94 -28.72 -0.52
CA THR A 174 4.05 -29.99 0.22
C THR A 174 3.66 -31.20 -0.60
N ASN A 175 2.67 -31.10 -1.47
CA ASN A 175 2.30 -32.14 -2.43
C ASN A 175 1.33 -31.58 -3.49
N PRO A 176 1.80 -31.17 -4.66
CA PRO A 176 1.02 -30.42 -5.64
C PRO A 176 -0.24 -31.12 -6.14
N ALA A 177 -0.27 -32.45 -6.18
CA ALA A 177 -1.41 -33.16 -6.75
C ALA A 177 -2.58 -33.37 -5.78
N SER A 178 -2.36 -33.36 -4.49
CA SER A 178 -3.38 -33.66 -3.47
C SER A 178 -3.96 -32.43 -2.77
N ASP A 179 -3.18 -31.37 -2.66
CA ASP A 179 -3.56 -30.18 -1.89
C ASP A 179 -4.54 -29.27 -2.63
N TRP A 180 -4.41 -29.17 -3.93
CA TRP A 180 -5.27 -28.32 -4.77
C TRP A 180 -6.72 -28.79 -4.83
N PHE A 181 -6.94 -30.08 -4.61
CA PHE A 181 -8.24 -30.73 -4.80
C PHE A 181 -8.87 -31.27 -3.51
N VAL A 182 -8.11 -31.37 -2.43
CA VAL A 182 -8.57 -32.03 -1.20
C VAL A 182 -9.64 -31.24 -0.48
N ASN A 183 -9.74 -29.94 -0.71
CA ASN A 183 -10.70 -29.08 -0.02
C ASN A 183 -11.59 -28.25 -0.95
N LEU A 184 -12.08 -28.83 -2.04
CA LEU A 184 -13.06 -28.20 -2.94
C LEU A 184 -14.30 -27.66 -2.19
N ASN A 185 -14.62 -28.25 -1.04
CA ASN A 185 -15.76 -27.83 -0.21
C ASN A 185 -15.42 -26.73 0.81
N GLN A 186 -14.14 -26.49 1.07
CA GLN A 186 -13.67 -25.45 1.98
C GLN A 186 -12.36 -24.81 1.44
N PRO A 187 -12.43 -24.08 0.34
CA PRO A 187 -11.25 -23.45 -0.22
C PRO A 187 -10.70 -22.41 0.78
N GLN A 188 -9.39 -22.42 0.94
CA GLN A 188 -8.73 -21.49 1.85
C GLN A 188 -8.41 -20.17 1.18
N LEU A 189 -8.62 -19.10 1.92
CA LEU A 189 -8.23 -17.76 1.47
C LEU A 189 -6.71 -17.63 1.40
N ILE A 190 -6.25 -16.83 0.47
CA ILE A 190 -4.84 -16.52 0.29
C ILE A 190 -4.51 -15.19 0.95
N TYR A 191 -3.39 -15.21 1.66
CA TYR A 191 -2.81 -14.08 2.36
C TYR A 191 -1.44 -13.73 1.81
N PHE A 192 -0.87 -12.64 2.29
CA PHE A 192 0.47 -12.21 1.93
C PHE A 192 1.29 -11.97 3.20
N ASP A 193 2.48 -12.56 3.29
CA ASP A 193 3.37 -12.46 4.45
C ASP A 193 4.37 -11.28 4.35
N GLY A 194 4.23 -10.44 3.32
CA GLY A 194 5.15 -9.37 2.96
C GLY A 194 6.12 -9.75 1.83
N LYS A 195 6.30 -11.06 1.59
CA LYS A 195 7.20 -11.61 0.56
C LYS A 195 6.50 -12.57 -0.39
N ASN A 196 5.74 -13.51 0.16
CA ASN A 196 5.09 -14.59 -0.56
C ASN A 196 3.59 -14.64 -0.31
N LEU A 197 2.85 -15.25 -1.22
CA LEU A 197 1.48 -15.68 -0.97
C LEU A 197 1.50 -16.90 -0.02
N THR A 198 0.58 -16.93 0.94
CA THR A 198 0.51 -17.96 1.98
C THR A 198 -0.93 -18.28 2.35
N ARG A 199 -1.17 -19.50 2.85
CA ARG A 199 -2.45 -19.92 3.46
C ARG A 199 -2.52 -19.53 4.94
N THR A 200 -1.39 -19.25 5.56
CA THR A 200 -1.36 -18.79 6.95
C THR A 200 -2.06 -17.47 7.06
N VAL A 201 -3.06 -17.39 7.93
CA VAL A 201 -3.80 -16.17 8.18
C VAL A 201 -2.83 -15.08 8.66
N THR A 202 -2.74 -14.03 7.88
CA THR A 202 -2.04 -12.79 8.23
C THR A 202 -3.05 -11.65 8.21
N GLN A 203 -2.65 -10.48 8.64
CA GLN A 203 -3.50 -9.29 8.51
C GLN A 203 -3.62 -8.78 7.06
N TYR A 204 -2.93 -9.42 6.10
CA TYR A 204 -2.80 -8.95 4.71
C TYR A 204 -3.38 -9.97 3.74
N GLN A 205 -4.68 -9.87 3.51
CA GLN A 205 -5.37 -10.70 2.52
C GLN A 205 -4.98 -10.30 1.11
N ALA A 206 -4.71 -11.30 0.25
CA ALA A 206 -4.57 -11.09 -1.18
C ALA A 206 -5.95 -11.01 -1.86
N LEU A 207 -6.08 -10.09 -2.81
CA LEU A 207 -7.34 -9.83 -3.53
C LEU A 207 -7.12 -9.94 -5.04
N ALA A 208 -8.16 -10.39 -5.74
CA ALA A 208 -8.24 -10.25 -7.19
C ALA A 208 -8.93 -8.94 -7.54
N VAL A 209 -8.37 -8.20 -8.48
CA VAL A 209 -8.96 -7.04 -9.12
C VAL A 209 -9.08 -7.36 -10.60
N THR A 210 -10.30 -7.50 -11.10
CA THR A 210 -10.60 -7.87 -12.48
C THR A 210 -11.33 -6.73 -13.17
N ALA A 211 -10.91 -6.35 -14.37
CA ALA A 211 -11.52 -5.25 -15.12
C ALA A 211 -11.92 -5.71 -16.53
N LEU A 212 -13.15 -5.40 -16.90
CA LEU A 212 -13.65 -5.57 -18.26
C LEU A 212 -13.66 -4.24 -19.00
N SER A 213 -13.00 -4.20 -20.13
CA SER A 213 -13.19 -3.14 -21.12
C SER A 213 -14.00 -3.64 -22.32
N ALA A 214 -14.85 -2.78 -22.86
CA ALA A 214 -15.54 -3.01 -24.11
C ALA A 214 -15.63 -1.68 -24.88
N LEU A 215 -15.05 -1.66 -26.08
CA LEU A 215 -15.01 -0.50 -26.94
C LEU A 215 -16.22 -0.46 -27.86
N PRO A 216 -16.59 0.72 -28.42
CA PRO A 216 -17.71 0.84 -29.36
C PRO A 216 -17.56 0.01 -30.65
N ASP A 217 -16.34 -0.37 -31.02
CA ASP A 217 -16.04 -1.21 -32.18
C ASP A 217 -16.17 -2.72 -31.88
N GLY A 218 -16.60 -3.09 -30.66
CA GLY A 218 -16.77 -4.46 -30.22
C GLY A 218 -15.52 -5.13 -29.65
N SER A 219 -14.38 -4.43 -29.62
CA SER A 219 -13.16 -4.97 -29.01
C SER A 219 -13.30 -5.04 -27.49
N THR A 220 -13.05 -6.22 -26.92
CA THR A 220 -13.15 -6.48 -25.48
C THR A 220 -11.84 -7.00 -24.92
N LYS A 221 -11.57 -6.69 -23.64
CA LYS A 221 -10.48 -7.25 -22.87
C LYS A 221 -10.92 -7.44 -21.42
N LEU A 222 -10.67 -8.64 -20.90
CA LEU A 222 -10.82 -8.96 -19.48
C LEU A 222 -9.44 -9.20 -18.90
N MET A 223 -9.09 -8.41 -17.90
CA MET A 223 -7.76 -8.44 -17.30
C MET A 223 -7.85 -8.52 -15.78
N GLN A 224 -6.89 -9.17 -15.16
CA GLN A 224 -6.89 -9.37 -13.71
C GLN A 224 -5.51 -9.10 -13.11
N TYR A 225 -5.51 -8.39 -11.97
CA TYR A 225 -4.43 -8.35 -11.02
C TYR A 225 -4.73 -9.25 -9.82
N VAL A 226 -3.71 -9.93 -9.33
CA VAL A 226 -3.66 -10.37 -7.94
C VAL A 226 -2.88 -9.29 -7.19
N VAL A 227 -3.48 -8.70 -6.18
CA VAL A 227 -2.88 -7.62 -5.40
C VAL A 227 -2.81 -8.01 -3.93
N ALA A 228 -1.76 -7.56 -3.26
CA ALA A 228 -1.62 -7.71 -1.83
C ALA A 228 -1.25 -6.38 -1.18
N PRO A 229 -1.76 -6.09 0.01
CA PRO A 229 -1.44 -4.87 0.72
C PRO A 229 0.02 -4.87 1.16
N VAL A 230 0.66 -3.72 1.04
CA VAL A 230 1.99 -3.45 1.59
C VAL A 230 1.82 -2.48 2.74
N ALA A 231 2.08 -2.96 3.95
CA ALA A 231 2.10 -2.11 5.14
C ALA A 231 3.49 -1.52 5.36
N LEU A 232 3.50 -0.40 6.07
CA LEU A 232 4.73 0.12 6.63
C LEU A 232 5.29 -0.90 7.63
N GLN A 233 6.49 -1.38 7.40
CA GLN A 233 7.20 -2.25 8.34
C GLN A 233 8.10 -1.38 9.21
N ILE A 234 7.58 -0.96 10.36
CA ILE A 234 8.34 -0.20 11.37
C ILE A 234 8.84 -1.22 12.40
N PRO A 235 10.15 -1.40 12.52
CA PRO A 235 10.69 -2.29 13.53
C PRO A 235 10.47 -1.73 14.93
N VAL A 236 9.88 -2.53 15.82
CA VAL A 236 9.72 -2.22 17.23
C VAL A 236 10.57 -3.21 18.02
N SER A 237 11.61 -2.71 18.69
CA SER A 237 12.57 -3.53 19.42
C SER A 237 12.60 -3.25 20.93
N ALA A 238 11.91 -2.21 21.37
CA ALA A 238 11.70 -1.85 22.77
C ALA A 238 10.38 -1.11 22.93
N ALA A 239 9.87 -0.99 24.15
CA ALA A 239 8.70 -0.13 24.42
C ALA A 239 9.03 1.34 24.09
N LEU A 240 10.18 1.81 24.56
CA LEU A 240 10.75 3.12 24.21
C LEU A 240 12.11 2.93 23.56
N THR A 241 12.28 3.39 22.33
CA THR A 241 13.59 3.39 21.66
C THR A 241 14.11 4.81 21.55
N ILE A 242 15.37 5.04 21.96
CA ILE A 242 16.05 6.33 21.87
C ILE A 242 17.29 6.17 20.98
N ALA A 243 17.28 6.80 19.82
CA ALA A 243 18.33 6.68 18.82
C ALA A 243 19.17 7.95 18.74
N GLY A 244 20.34 7.91 19.34
CA GLY A 244 21.31 8.99 19.33
C GLY A 244 22.51 8.74 18.40
N PRO A 245 23.43 9.70 18.28
CA PRO A 245 24.57 9.65 17.38
C PRO A 245 25.72 8.75 17.87
N GLY A 246 25.66 8.27 19.10
CA GLY A 246 26.71 7.41 19.67
C GLY A 246 28.05 8.09 19.91
N SER A 247 28.08 9.41 20.02
CA SER A 247 29.31 10.17 20.21
C SER A 247 29.42 10.74 21.64
N VAL A 248 30.60 10.63 22.21
CA VAL A 248 30.88 11.17 23.57
C VAL A 248 30.62 12.68 23.61
N GLY A 249 29.86 13.12 24.61
CA GLY A 249 29.46 14.53 24.74
C GLY A 249 28.24 14.93 23.92
N ASN A 250 27.71 14.03 23.08
CA ASN A 250 26.50 14.25 22.29
C ASN A 250 25.67 12.94 22.26
N ALA A 251 25.47 12.34 23.43
CA ALA A 251 24.73 11.09 23.59
C ALA A 251 23.24 11.32 23.84
N ALA A 252 22.43 10.32 23.60
CA ALA A 252 21.05 10.29 24.01
C ALA A 252 20.91 10.45 25.53
N THR A 253 19.88 11.16 25.99
CA THR A 253 19.61 11.35 27.40
C THR A 253 18.18 10.99 27.76
N PHE A 254 18.01 10.45 28.94
CA PHE A 254 16.72 10.23 29.56
C PHE A 254 16.71 10.92 30.93
N ASN A 255 15.82 11.88 31.11
CA ASN A 255 15.68 12.59 32.37
C ASN A 255 14.46 12.03 33.12
N PRO A 256 14.66 11.08 34.05
CA PRO A 256 13.55 10.48 34.79
C PRO A 256 12.95 11.49 35.75
N PRO A 257 11.68 11.29 36.17
CA PRO A 257 11.05 12.17 37.14
C PRO A 257 11.73 12.04 38.52
N PRO A 258 11.85 13.14 39.26
CA PRO A 258 12.58 13.16 40.53
C PRO A 258 11.92 12.33 41.65
N SER A 259 10.63 12.05 41.56
CA SER A 259 9.86 11.25 42.54
C SER A 259 8.65 10.59 41.90
N ALA A 260 8.87 9.60 41.02
CA ALA A 260 7.76 9.09 40.25
C ALA A 260 7.20 7.79 40.82
N ALA A 261 6.13 7.90 41.55
CA ALA A 261 5.34 6.75 41.92
C ALA A 261 4.51 6.14 40.79
N SER A 262 4.39 6.78 39.64
CA SER A 262 3.42 6.38 38.58
C SER A 262 3.98 6.31 37.15
N PHE A 263 5.22 6.70 36.89
CA PHE A 263 5.80 6.61 35.56
C PHE A 263 6.53 5.27 35.35
N TYR A 264 6.13 4.54 34.31
CA TYR A 264 6.73 3.24 33.97
C TYR A 264 7.15 3.23 32.51
N VAL A 265 8.20 2.48 32.20
CA VAL A 265 8.46 2.01 30.84
C VAL A 265 8.47 0.49 30.87
N ASN A 266 7.44 -0.10 30.28
CA ASN A 266 7.17 -1.52 30.41
C ASN A 266 7.17 -2.22 29.04
N GLY A 267 8.11 -3.10 28.81
CA GLY A 267 8.24 -3.93 27.61
C GLY A 267 7.40 -5.20 27.62
N THR A 268 6.64 -5.47 28.70
CA THR A 268 5.67 -6.58 28.71
C THR A 268 4.53 -6.27 27.76
N ASP A 269 4.26 -7.19 26.82
CA ASP A 269 3.18 -7.01 25.86
C ASP A 269 1.81 -7.03 26.55
N GLN A 270 1.12 -5.89 26.55
CA GLN A 270 -0.20 -5.75 27.16
C GLN A 270 -1.27 -6.58 26.41
N CYS A 271 -1.03 -6.86 25.15
CA CYS A 271 -1.88 -7.73 24.32
C CYS A 271 -1.59 -9.22 24.52
N ALA A 272 -0.49 -9.57 25.15
CA ALA A 272 -0.02 -10.95 25.38
C ALA A 272 0.12 -11.80 24.09
N ALA A 273 0.28 -11.16 22.94
CA ALA A 273 0.41 -11.83 21.64
C ALA A 273 1.86 -12.00 21.19
N LYS A 274 2.80 -11.26 21.80
CA LYS A 274 4.22 -11.26 21.45
C LYS A 274 5.09 -11.42 22.71
N PRO A 275 6.36 -11.87 22.54
CA PRO A 275 7.32 -11.90 23.64
C PRO A 275 7.56 -10.49 24.21
N MET A 276 7.94 -10.46 25.48
CA MET A 276 8.39 -9.25 26.16
C MET A 276 9.59 -8.63 25.43
N LEU A 277 9.56 -7.33 25.26
CA LEU A 277 10.65 -6.51 24.72
C LEU A 277 11.44 -5.84 25.86
N PRO A 278 12.64 -5.29 25.60
CA PRO A 278 13.29 -4.35 26.50
C PRO A 278 12.37 -3.17 26.83
N ALA A 279 12.49 -2.62 28.02
CA ALA A 279 11.79 -1.40 28.39
C ALA A 279 12.32 -0.22 27.57
N VAL A 280 13.62 0.05 27.67
CA VAL A 280 14.30 1.09 26.91
C VAL A 280 15.32 0.43 25.98
N GLY A 281 15.24 0.73 24.69
CA GLY A 281 16.22 0.36 23.69
C GLY A 281 17.04 1.56 23.22
N VAL A 282 18.33 1.36 23.00
CA VAL A 282 19.25 2.35 22.45
C VAL A 282 20.03 1.76 21.29
N THR A 283 20.57 2.60 20.41
CA THR A 283 21.14 2.16 19.15
C THR A 283 22.64 1.88 19.18
N ASN A 284 23.33 2.27 20.28
CA ASN A 284 24.77 2.13 20.44
C ASN A 284 25.19 2.15 21.91
N ASP A 285 26.43 1.75 22.20
CA ASP A 285 26.97 1.63 23.55
C ASP A 285 27.17 2.95 24.29
N THR A 286 27.42 4.05 23.57
CA THR A 286 27.58 5.38 24.17
C THR A 286 26.24 5.89 24.69
N ASP A 287 25.19 5.75 23.88
CA ASP A 287 23.82 6.08 24.29
C ASP A 287 23.36 5.14 25.42
N TYR A 288 23.72 3.83 25.36
CA TYR A 288 23.45 2.90 26.45
C TYR A 288 24.02 3.39 27.76
N THR A 289 25.31 3.75 27.78
CA THR A 289 25.98 4.24 28.98
C THR A 289 25.31 5.48 29.55
N SER A 290 24.98 6.44 28.69
CA SER A 290 24.33 7.70 29.08
C SER A 290 22.93 7.47 29.65
N VAL A 291 22.08 6.74 28.92
CA VAL A 291 20.69 6.47 29.32
C VAL A 291 20.64 5.58 30.56
N HIS A 292 21.44 4.51 30.60
CA HIS A 292 21.51 3.63 31.78
C HIS A 292 21.94 4.38 33.03
N GLN A 293 22.98 5.20 32.96
CA GLN A 293 23.46 6.01 34.11
C GLN A 293 22.37 6.98 34.59
N SER A 294 21.63 7.62 33.69
CA SER A 294 20.57 8.54 34.09
C SER A 294 19.40 7.86 34.80
N LEU A 295 19.16 6.58 34.48
CA LEU A 295 18.12 5.74 35.12
C LEU A 295 18.61 5.00 36.37
N ASP A 296 19.91 4.79 36.50
CA ASP A 296 20.51 4.03 37.61
C ASP A 296 20.79 4.89 38.83
N SER A 297 21.19 6.16 38.69
CA SER A 297 21.62 6.99 39.81
C SER A 297 21.18 8.48 39.64
N PRO A 298 20.48 9.04 40.61
CA PRO A 298 19.95 8.54 41.89
C PRO A 298 18.46 8.13 41.81
N SER A 299 18.03 7.43 40.76
CA SER A 299 16.62 7.08 40.57
C SER A 299 16.12 6.10 41.64
N PRO A 300 15.11 6.47 42.45
CA PRO A 300 14.55 5.57 43.45
C PRO A 300 13.67 4.47 42.82
N ASN A 301 13.38 4.51 41.51
CA ASN A 301 12.37 3.69 40.86
C ASN A 301 12.93 2.90 39.66
N LYS A 302 14.08 2.26 39.82
CA LYS A 302 14.72 1.41 38.80
C LYS A 302 13.81 0.27 38.34
N ASP A 303 13.00 -0.25 39.23
CA ASP A 303 12.02 -1.32 39.05
C ASP A 303 10.81 -0.91 38.19
N HIS A 304 10.68 0.37 37.88
CA HIS A 304 9.67 0.86 36.94
C HIS A 304 10.07 0.68 35.45
N TYR A 305 11.34 0.34 35.18
CA TYR A 305 11.83 0.07 33.82
C TYR A 305 11.90 -1.44 33.62
N ILE A 306 10.75 -2.03 33.22
CA ILE A 306 10.51 -3.47 33.19
C ILE A 306 10.64 -3.99 31.75
N GLY A 307 11.48 -4.98 31.51
CA GLY A 307 11.66 -5.53 30.18
C GLY A 307 12.38 -6.86 30.13
N ALA A 308 12.56 -7.37 28.92
CA ALA A 308 13.22 -8.63 28.67
C ALA A 308 14.65 -8.66 29.26
N GLY A 309 14.99 -9.77 29.91
CA GLY A 309 16.30 -9.97 30.57
C GLY A 309 16.32 -9.70 32.05
N GLY A 310 15.25 -9.11 32.63
CA GLY A 310 15.03 -9.03 34.10
C GLY A 310 15.97 -8.13 34.90
N ALA A 311 16.89 -7.39 34.26
CA ALA A 311 17.73 -6.40 34.93
C ALA A 311 16.96 -5.11 35.20
N PHE A 312 17.28 -4.35 36.25
CA PHE A 312 16.72 -3.06 36.58
C PHE A 312 17.81 -1.99 36.73
N PRO A 313 17.70 -0.80 36.10
CA PRO A 313 16.73 -0.45 35.08
C PRO A 313 16.96 -1.30 33.82
N ASN A 314 15.87 -1.68 33.15
CA ASN A 314 15.98 -2.48 31.94
C ASN A 314 16.26 -1.59 30.74
N VAL A 315 17.53 -1.45 30.39
CA VAL A 315 18.04 -0.77 29.21
C VAL A 315 18.82 -1.78 28.37
N SER A 316 18.56 -1.82 27.08
CA SER A 316 19.26 -2.74 26.16
C SER A 316 19.85 -1.98 24.98
N PRO A 317 21.13 -2.16 24.66
CA PRO A 317 21.66 -1.80 23.36
C PRO A 317 20.96 -2.72 22.35
N SER A 318 20.12 -2.17 21.50
CA SER A 318 19.30 -2.98 20.61
C SER A 318 19.97 -3.16 19.25
N PRO A 319 20.62 -4.29 18.97
CA PRO A 319 21.05 -4.67 17.63
C PRO A 319 19.87 -5.06 16.71
N TYR A 320 18.63 -5.05 17.22
CA TYR A 320 17.43 -5.60 16.58
C TYR A 320 16.55 -4.58 15.90
N LEU A 321 16.99 -3.33 15.72
CA LEU A 321 16.28 -2.33 14.93
C LEU A 321 16.34 -2.61 13.41
N HIS A 322 16.99 -3.69 13.05
CA HIS A 322 17.01 -4.29 11.71
C HIS A 322 16.43 -5.71 11.75
N PRO A 323 15.13 -5.91 11.86
CA PRO A 323 14.60 -7.23 11.57
C PRO A 323 14.88 -7.52 10.08
N ALA A 324 15.25 -8.76 9.78
CA ALA A 324 15.67 -9.23 8.46
C ALA A 324 14.65 -8.93 7.31
N ASN A 325 13.46 -8.48 7.64
CA ASN A 325 12.37 -8.13 6.73
C ASN A 325 11.95 -6.65 6.82
N SER A 326 12.68 -5.80 7.56
CA SER A 326 12.35 -4.38 7.66
C SER A 326 12.85 -3.62 6.42
N THR A 327 11.99 -2.78 5.86
CA THR A 327 12.35 -1.86 4.79
C THR A 327 13.01 -0.58 5.30
N VAL A 328 13.03 -0.38 6.61
CA VAL A 328 13.53 0.84 7.26
C VAL A 328 14.55 0.49 8.32
N ASP A 329 15.71 1.08 8.19
CA ASP A 329 16.72 1.11 9.24
C ASP A 329 16.48 2.32 10.15
N MET A 330 15.95 2.07 11.34
CA MET A 330 15.67 3.13 12.31
C MET A 330 16.94 3.68 12.98
N THR A 331 18.10 3.06 12.75
CA THR A 331 19.40 3.53 13.27
C THR A 331 20.16 4.39 12.27
N ASP A 332 19.78 4.33 10.99
CA ASP A 332 20.43 5.07 9.92
C ASP A 332 19.65 6.34 9.56
N PRO A 333 20.25 7.52 9.71
CA PRO A 333 19.58 8.79 9.38
C PRO A 333 19.20 8.91 7.90
N ILE A 334 19.93 8.28 6.99
CA ILE A 334 19.61 8.29 5.55
C ILE A 334 18.33 7.47 5.31
N SER A 335 18.25 6.26 5.90
CA SER A 335 17.07 5.42 5.83
C SER A 335 15.83 6.11 6.40
N LEU A 336 15.97 6.78 7.56
CA LEU A 336 14.91 7.61 8.13
C LEU A 336 14.48 8.73 7.19
N SER A 337 15.43 9.41 6.54
CA SER A 337 15.12 10.50 5.62
C SER A 337 14.36 10.04 4.38
N ILE A 338 14.57 8.80 3.91
CA ILE A 338 13.84 8.16 2.81
C ILE A 338 12.45 7.71 3.28
N PHE A 339 12.36 7.22 4.51
CA PHE A 339 11.11 6.75 5.11
C PHE A 339 10.07 7.87 5.30
N LEU A 340 10.52 9.06 5.71
CA LEU A 340 9.62 10.18 6.02
C LEU A 340 8.69 10.61 4.88
N PRO A 341 9.15 10.81 3.64
CA PRO A 341 8.26 11.12 2.51
C PRO A 341 7.25 10.01 2.23
N ILE A 342 7.64 8.74 2.45
CA ILE A 342 6.73 7.60 2.26
C ILE A 342 5.59 7.68 3.25
N VAL A 343 5.89 7.91 4.55
CA VAL A 343 4.87 8.07 5.59
C VAL A 343 4.02 9.31 5.35
N GLN A 344 4.64 10.44 5.02
CA GLN A 344 3.93 11.68 4.75
C GLN A 344 2.93 11.52 3.59
N ASN A 345 3.33 10.85 2.53
CA ASN A 345 2.46 10.55 1.39
C ASN A 345 1.34 9.56 1.73
N ALA A 346 1.60 8.63 2.64
CA ALA A 346 0.64 7.63 3.09
C ALA A 346 -0.27 8.15 4.23
N ALA A 347 0.10 9.24 4.91
CA ALA A 347 -0.62 9.75 6.07
C ALA A 347 -2.08 10.12 5.75
N ASP A 348 -2.99 9.74 6.64
CA ASP A 348 -4.40 10.14 6.59
C ASP A 348 -4.55 11.65 6.84
N SER A 349 -3.64 12.24 7.64
CA SER A 349 -3.57 13.67 7.91
C SER A 349 -2.12 14.17 7.93
N VAL A 350 -1.86 15.25 7.21
CA VAL A 350 -0.57 15.95 7.20
C VAL A 350 -0.77 17.36 7.76
N LEU A 351 -0.14 17.64 8.90
CA LEU A 351 -0.22 18.90 9.62
C LEU A 351 1.12 19.63 9.48
N ASN A 352 1.08 20.91 9.10
CA ASN A 352 2.28 21.72 8.91
C ASN A 352 2.41 22.79 10.00
N GLY A 353 3.63 22.96 10.52
CA GLY A 353 3.97 23.89 11.61
C GLY A 353 3.62 23.35 13.00
N PRO A 354 3.80 24.15 14.05
CA PRO A 354 3.40 23.77 15.40
C PRO A 354 1.90 23.50 15.50
N ARG A 355 1.52 22.40 16.18
CA ARG A 355 0.14 21.91 16.28
C ARG A 355 -0.23 21.52 17.70
N THR A 356 -1.53 21.46 17.93
CA THR A 356 -2.15 21.03 19.20
C THR A 356 -3.17 19.93 18.95
N GLU A 357 -3.75 19.40 20.02
CA GLU A 357 -4.81 18.39 19.95
C GLU A 357 -6.03 18.84 19.13
N GLY A 358 -6.34 20.13 19.09
CA GLY A 358 -7.44 20.68 18.29
C GLY A 358 -7.29 20.54 16.79
N ASP A 359 -6.07 20.27 16.31
CA ASP A 359 -5.75 20.04 14.91
C ASP A 359 -5.83 18.57 14.51
N MET A 360 -6.04 17.66 15.48
CA MET A 360 -6.09 16.21 15.21
C MET A 360 -7.34 15.83 14.43
N PRO A 361 -7.25 14.78 13.56
CA PRO A 361 -8.40 14.33 12.77
C PRO A 361 -9.59 13.93 13.66
N PRO A 362 -10.78 14.50 13.48
CA PRO A 362 -11.94 14.18 14.32
C PRO A 362 -12.48 12.75 14.10
N ALA A 363 -12.11 12.12 12.98
CA ALA A 363 -12.50 10.74 12.66
C ALA A 363 -11.60 9.69 13.35
N MET A 364 -10.52 10.12 14.01
CA MET A 364 -9.60 9.21 14.71
C MET A 364 -10.27 8.60 15.94
N SER A 365 -10.19 7.29 16.07
CA SER A 365 -10.76 6.54 17.20
C SER A 365 -10.09 5.17 17.34
N SER A 366 -10.42 4.46 18.41
CA SER A 366 -9.95 3.07 18.61
C SER A 366 -10.37 2.11 17.48
N SER A 367 -11.52 2.33 16.88
CA SER A 367 -12.01 1.55 15.73
C SER A 367 -11.52 2.07 14.37
N ASN A 368 -10.96 3.28 14.34
CA ASN A 368 -10.39 3.91 13.15
C ASN A 368 -9.04 4.56 13.48
N PRO A 369 -7.99 3.77 13.78
CA PRO A 369 -6.66 4.31 13.97
C PRO A 369 -6.18 4.99 12.70
N MET A 370 -5.49 6.12 12.81
CA MET A 370 -5.07 6.94 11.68
C MET A 370 -3.55 7.17 11.69
N THR A 371 -2.99 7.36 10.50
CA THR A 371 -1.61 7.83 10.34
C THR A 371 -1.60 9.35 10.29
N VAL A 372 -1.01 9.98 11.30
CA VAL A 372 -0.86 11.43 11.39
C VAL A 372 0.60 11.82 11.25
N TYR A 373 0.88 12.72 10.34
CA TYR A 373 2.21 13.27 10.12
C TYR A 373 2.22 14.77 10.46
N VAL A 374 3.02 15.15 11.44
CA VAL A 374 3.18 16.55 11.89
C VAL A 374 4.54 17.05 11.44
N ASN A 375 4.55 18.02 10.52
CA ASN A 375 5.76 18.68 10.05
C ASN A 375 6.08 19.91 10.93
N GLY A 376 6.38 19.69 12.20
CA GLY A 376 6.65 20.70 13.21
C GLY A 376 6.49 20.12 14.61
N ASP A 377 6.47 21.00 15.61
CA ASP A 377 6.24 20.60 17.00
C ASP A 377 4.77 20.23 17.25
N LEU A 378 4.55 19.30 18.19
CA LEU A 378 3.22 18.90 18.60
C LEU A 378 3.06 19.03 20.11
N SER A 379 1.95 19.66 20.54
CA SER A 379 1.58 19.79 21.94
C SER A 379 0.20 19.15 22.16
N LEU A 380 0.14 18.17 23.06
CA LEU A 380 -1.09 17.46 23.40
C LEU A 380 -1.45 17.73 24.87
N THR A 381 -2.72 18.07 25.11
CA THR A 381 -3.26 18.34 26.45
C THR A 381 -4.60 17.62 26.56
N SER A 382 -4.68 16.59 27.41
CA SER A 382 -5.92 15.80 27.62
C SER A 382 -6.48 15.15 26.33
N PHE A 383 -5.60 14.55 25.53
CA PHE A 383 -5.97 13.93 24.25
C PHE A 383 -5.45 12.49 24.15
N THR A 384 -6.31 11.55 23.73
CA THR A 384 -5.91 10.19 23.39
C THR A 384 -5.98 9.98 21.87
N GLY A 385 -4.82 9.76 21.26
CA GLY A 385 -4.70 9.43 19.84
C GLY A 385 -4.63 7.93 19.55
N TYR A 386 -4.86 7.55 18.30
CA TYR A 386 -4.87 6.15 17.86
C TYR A 386 -4.18 6.01 16.50
N GLY A 387 -3.24 5.08 16.40
CA GLY A 387 -2.57 4.73 15.15
C GLY A 387 -1.11 5.16 15.10
N LEU A 388 -0.60 5.53 13.91
CA LEU A 388 0.77 5.97 13.72
C LEU A 388 0.87 7.49 13.80
N LEU A 389 1.67 7.99 14.75
CA LEU A 389 2.03 9.41 14.87
C LEU A 389 3.49 9.61 14.48
N VAL A 390 3.75 10.49 13.53
CA VAL A 390 5.11 10.92 13.18
C VAL A 390 5.22 12.43 13.38
N VAL A 391 6.11 12.87 14.26
CA VAL A 391 6.38 14.27 14.60
C VAL A 391 7.80 14.63 14.16
N ARG A 392 7.92 15.52 13.18
CA ARG A 392 9.22 16.03 12.70
C ARG A 392 9.89 16.98 13.69
N GLY A 393 9.11 17.65 14.50
CA GLY A 393 9.55 18.51 15.60
C GLY A 393 9.56 17.77 16.93
N ASN A 394 9.44 18.55 18.00
CA ASN A 394 9.37 18.05 19.37
C ASN A 394 7.93 17.69 19.75
N LEU A 395 7.80 16.72 20.65
CA LEU A 395 6.51 16.35 21.22
C LEU A 395 6.47 16.77 22.69
N THR A 396 5.46 17.58 23.04
CA THR A 396 5.13 17.90 24.42
C THR A 396 3.74 17.35 24.73
N TYR A 397 3.59 16.65 25.84
CA TYR A 397 2.28 16.15 26.28
C TYR A 397 2.09 16.32 27.79
N THR A 398 0.85 16.53 28.19
CA THR A 398 0.49 16.68 29.60
C THR A 398 -0.28 15.47 30.09
N GLY A 399 -0.36 15.29 31.40
CA GLY A 399 -0.68 14.08 32.12
C GLY A 399 -1.90 13.25 31.69
N ASP A 400 -2.90 13.87 31.07
CA ASP A 400 -4.10 13.17 30.56
C ASP A 400 -3.97 12.81 29.06
N SER A 401 -2.82 13.09 28.44
CA SER A 401 -2.59 12.80 27.04
C SER A 401 -1.92 11.44 26.84
N GLY A 402 -2.36 10.71 25.84
CA GLY A 402 -1.80 9.40 25.51
C GLY A 402 -1.91 9.10 24.02
N TRP A 403 -1.27 8.02 23.61
CA TRP A 403 -1.35 7.50 22.25
C TRP A 403 -1.38 5.98 22.24
N LYS A 404 -2.32 5.42 21.50
CA LYS A 404 -2.42 3.96 21.31
C LYS A 404 -1.95 3.60 19.91
N GLY A 405 -0.71 3.06 19.83
CA GLY A 405 -0.07 2.75 18.57
C GLY A 405 1.42 3.03 18.55
N ILE A 406 1.92 3.55 17.41
CA ILE A 406 3.33 3.87 17.25
C ILE A 406 3.51 5.38 17.25
N VAL A 407 4.44 5.88 18.06
CA VAL A 407 4.83 7.28 18.09
C VAL A 407 6.29 7.41 17.66
N ILE A 408 6.55 8.22 16.64
CA ILE A 408 7.91 8.51 16.13
C ILE A 408 8.14 10.00 16.24
N VAL A 409 9.12 10.41 17.05
CA VAL A 409 9.52 11.81 17.23
C VAL A 409 10.94 11.99 16.72
N LEU A 410 11.13 12.97 15.83
CA LEU A 410 12.39 13.20 15.11
C LEU A 410 13.00 14.57 15.34
N GLY A 411 12.36 15.44 16.14
CA GLY A 411 12.89 16.74 16.53
C GLY A 411 13.84 16.72 17.72
N GLY A 412 14.07 15.55 18.29
CA GLY A 412 15.06 15.34 19.33
C GLY A 412 14.54 15.41 20.76
N THR A 413 13.31 15.90 21.01
CA THR A 413 12.81 16.01 22.38
C THR A 413 11.38 15.49 22.51
N ILE A 414 11.18 14.65 23.53
CA ILE A 414 9.87 14.36 24.10
C ILE A 414 9.86 14.96 25.51
N THR A 415 8.85 15.78 25.81
CA THR A 415 8.64 16.36 27.12
C THR A 415 7.28 15.96 27.66
N GLU A 416 7.29 15.24 28.78
CA GLU A 416 6.10 14.93 29.56
C GLU A 416 5.97 15.91 30.72
N ASN A 417 4.87 16.65 30.70
CA ASN A 417 4.49 17.56 31.80
C ASN A 417 3.25 16.99 32.49
N GLY A 418 3.43 15.97 33.34
CA GLY A 418 2.33 15.35 34.05
C GLY A 418 1.59 16.33 34.99
N SER A 419 0.28 16.09 35.16
CA SER A 419 -0.51 16.75 36.20
C SER A 419 -0.60 15.82 37.41
N LEU A 420 -0.32 16.37 38.60
CA LEU A 420 -0.42 15.62 39.88
C LEU A 420 -1.85 15.15 40.21
N ASN A 421 -2.85 15.62 39.48
CA ASN A 421 -4.26 15.34 39.73
C ASN A 421 -4.93 14.47 38.62
N ALA A 422 -4.15 13.89 37.71
CA ALA A 422 -4.71 13.03 36.65
C ALA A 422 -5.33 11.77 37.23
N PRO A 423 -6.57 11.40 36.85
CA PRO A 423 -7.19 10.15 37.27
C PRO A 423 -6.37 8.94 36.78
N PRO A 424 -6.40 7.79 37.50
CA PRO A 424 -5.77 6.56 37.03
C PRO A 424 -6.34 6.12 35.65
N GLY A 425 -5.48 5.96 34.66
CA GLY A 425 -5.90 5.48 33.32
C GLY A 425 -5.64 6.43 32.16
N TYR A 426 -5.23 7.64 32.44
CA TYR A 426 -4.96 8.66 31.42
C TYR A 426 -3.45 8.99 31.35
N GLY A 427 -3.01 9.43 30.19
CA GLY A 427 -1.62 9.88 30.00
C GLY A 427 -0.60 8.75 29.78
N GLU A 428 -0.97 7.71 28.99
CA GLU A 428 -0.07 6.61 28.68
C GLU A 428 0.09 6.41 27.17
N PHE A 429 1.27 5.96 26.76
CA PHE A 429 1.52 5.44 25.43
C PHE A 429 1.40 3.92 25.46
N ASP A 430 0.35 3.37 24.81
CA ASP A 430 0.17 1.92 24.62
C ASP A 430 0.61 1.54 23.19
N GLY A 431 1.73 0.86 23.08
CA GLY A 431 2.29 0.48 21.80
C GLY A 431 3.80 0.59 21.75
N ALA A 432 4.36 1.53 21.00
CA ALA A 432 5.79 1.76 20.95
C ALA A 432 6.14 3.22 20.67
N VAL A 433 7.20 3.69 21.32
CA VAL A 433 7.72 5.05 21.11
C VAL A 433 9.13 4.98 20.56
N TYR A 434 9.38 5.74 19.51
CA TYR A 434 10.71 5.96 18.94
C TYR A 434 11.07 7.42 18.97
N LEU A 435 12.21 7.75 19.56
CA LEU A 435 12.73 9.11 19.68
C LEU A 435 14.11 9.22 19.02
N ALA A 436 14.26 10.13 18.08
CA ALA A 436 15.55 10.52 17.50
C ALA A 436 15.63 12.03 17.29
N ASN A 437 16.84 12.53 17.10
CA ASN A 437 17.09 13.91 16.68
C ASN A 437 17.63 13.88 15.24
N LEU A 438 16.73 13.99 14.26
CA LEU A 438 17.12 13.96 12.85
C LEU A 438 17.49 15.36 12.38
N THR A 439 18.79 15.62 12.23
CA THR A 439 19.31 16.91 11.80
C THR A 439 19.73 16.89 10.33
N THR A 440 19.46 17.98 9.62
CA THR A 440 20.06 18.25 8.31
C THR A 440 21.35 19.03 8.52
N GLY A 441 22.49 18.46 8.15
CA GLY A 441 23.78 19.12 8.29
C GLY A 441 23.83 20.44 7.53
N GLY A 442 24.09 21.54 8.24
CA GLY A 442 24.33 22.85 7.62
C GLY A 442 25.59 22.80 6.74
N GLY A 443 25.53 23.36 5.54
CA GLY A 443 26.72 23.52 4.69
C GLY A 443 27.05 22.35 3.76
N GLY A 444 26.05 21.57 3.27
CA GLY A 444 26.29 20.49 2.30
C GLY A 444 26.57 19.12 2.96
N GLY A 445 26.44 19.03 4.27
CA GLY A 445 26.47 17.78 5.03
C GLY A 445 25.17 17.00 4.88
N GLY A 446 25.26 15.69 4.82
CA GLY A 446 24.12 14.78 4.76
C GLY A 446 23.24 14.83 6.03
N VAL A 447 22.20 14.04 6.04
CA VAL A 447 21.33 13.85 7.21
C VAL A 447 22.11 13.11 8.31
N ALA A 448 21.97 13.54 9.57
CA ALA A 448 22.65 12.93 10.71
C ALA A 448 21.73 12.81 11.93
N LEU A 449 22.06 11.93 12.87
CA LEU A 449 21.44 11.91 14.20
C LEU A 449 22.16 12.88 15.13
N GLY A 450 21.41 13.72 15.82
CA GLY A 450 21.86 14.49 16.98
C GLY A 450 21.48 13.78 18.28
N ALA A 451 21.79 14.39 19.42
CA ALA A 451 21.41 13.86 20.75
C ALA A 451 19.91 14.06 20.99
N PRO A 452 19.14 13.00 21.19
CA PRO A 452 17.76 13.07 21.60
C PRO A 452 17.64 13.14 23.12
N THR A 453 16.56 13.73 23.63
CA THR A 453 16.29 13.83 25.06
C THR A 453 14.85 13.48 25.36
N TYR A 454 14.63 12.51 26.25
CA TYR A 454 13.32 12.26 26.83
C TYR A 454 13.26 12.88 28.22
N VAL A 455 12.31 13.78 28.45
CA VAL A 455 12.19 14.52 29.71
C VAL A 455 10.85 14.22 30.37
N VAL A 456 10.89 13.79 31.62
CA VAL A 456 9.72 13.63 32.47
C VAL A 456 9.79 14.67 33.57
N SER A 457 9.05 15.79 33.41
CA SER A 457 9.14 16.93 34.29
C SER A 457 8.24 16.83 35.53
N ASN A 458 7.10 16.13 35.39
CA ASN A 458 6.15 15.98 36.48
C ASN A 458 5.48 14.60 36.44
N PRO A 459 5.40 13.85 37.54
CA PRO A 459 5.08 12.42 37.56
C PRO A 459 3.58 12.08 37.46
N GLY A 460 2.80 12.83 36.69
CA GLY A 460 1.36 12.57 36.54
C GLY A 460 0.99 11.50 35.50
N GLY A 461 1.87 11.22 34.54
CA GLY A 461 1.61 10.24 33.47
C GLY A 461 2.00 8.81 33.87
N LYS A 462 1.37 7.82 33.25
CA LYS A 462 1.68 6.40 33.50
C LYS A 462 2.92 5.88 32.75
N GLY A 463 3.32 6.53 31.67
CA GLY A 463 4.52 6.20 30.90
C GLY A 463 4.27 5.48 29.59
N VAL A 464 5.16 4.53 29.24
CA VAL A 464 5.15 3.82 27.97
C VAL A 464 4.99 2.31 28.20
N TYR A 465 3.96 1.73 27.62
CA TYR A 465 3.65 0.32 27.72
C TYR A 465 3.66 -0.33 26.34
N TYR A 466 4.45 -1.37 26.17
CA TYR A 466 4.43 -2.12 24.92
C TYR A 466 3.10 -2.84 24.73
N ASP A 467 2.49 -2.64 23.57
CA ASP A 467 1.26 -3.33 23.16
C ASP A 467 1.32 -3.68 21.67
N SER A 468 1.51 -4.97 21.40
CA SER A 468 1.67 -5.46 20.03
C SER A 468 0.41 -5.36 19.18
N CYS A 469 -0.78 -5.35 19.79
CA CYS A 469 -2.05 -5.18 19.08
C CYS A 469 -2.20 -3.75 18.58
N TRP A 470 -1.90 -2.76 19.40
CA TRP A 470 -1.91 -1.37 18.98
C TRP A 470 -0.81 -1.06 17.96
N VAL A 471 0.39 -1.65 18.12
CA VAL A 471 1.45 -1.57 17.09
C VAL A 471 0.93 -2.10 15.76
N SER A 472 0.35 -3.29 15.74
CA SER A 472 -0.15 -3.91 14.51
C SER A 472 -1.29 -3.12 13.86
N SER A 473 -2.22 -2.58 14.65
CA SER A 473 -3.35 -1.78 14.15
C SER A 473 -2.92 -0.43 13.57
N SER A 474 -1.74 0.06 13.95
CA SER A 474 -1.17 1.32 13.45
C SER A 474 -0.55 1.20 12.05
N LEU A 475 -0.24 -0.01 11.61
CA LEU A 475 0.47 -0.28 10.36
C LEU A 475 -0.51 -0.53 9.21
N LYS A 476 -1.22 0.50 8.78
CA LYS A 476 -2.14 0.41 7.64
C LYS A 476 -1.40 0.19 6.32
N PRO A 477 -2.08 -0.42 5.31
CA PRO A 477 -1.53 -0.51 3.97
C PRO A 477 -1.29 0.87 3.37
N ILE A 478 -0.09 1.09 2.87
CA ILE A 478 0.31 2.30 2.15
C ILE A 478 0.17 2.14 0.64
N ALA A 479 0.15 0.91 0.17
CA ALA A 479 0.01 0.56 -1.24
C ALA A 479 -0.57 -0.86 -1.38
N TYR A 480 -1.07 -1.17 -2.56
CA TYR A 480 -1.34 -2.54 -2.98
C TYR A 480 -0.34 -2.90 -4.09
N LYS A 481 0.53 -3.88 -3.80
CA LYS A 481 1.50 -4.41 -4.76
C LYS A 481 0.79 -5.37 -5.71
N VAL A 482 1.07 -5.26 -6.99
CA VAL A 482 0.66 -6.26 -7.98
C VAL A 482 1.60 -7.46 -7.87
N ILE A 483 1.05 -8.60 -7.51
CA ILE A 483 1.77 -9.88 -7.38
C ILE A 483 1.76 -10.61 -8.70
N SER A 484 0.61 -10.61 -9.38
CA SER A 484 0.45 -11.28 -10.67
C SER A 484 -0.50 -10.48 -11.56
N PHE A 485 -0.32 -10.64 -12.86
CA PHE A 485 -1.12 -10.04 -13.91
C PHE A 485 -1.45 -11.09 -14.96
N ARG A 486 -2.70 -11.16 -15.39
CA ARG A 486 -3.13 -12.03 -16.48
C ARG A 486 -4.22 -11.38 -17.33
N GLU A 487 -4.24 -11.74 -18.59
CA GLU A 487 -5.37 -11.54 -19.49
C GLU A 487 -6.24 -12.80 -19.45
N ILE A 488 -7.54 -12.61 -19.32
CA ILE A 488 -8.51 -13.71 -19.25
C ILE A 488 -9.29 -13.73 -20.57
N PRO A 489 -9.44 -14.88 -21.22
CA PRO A 489 -10.29 -14.98 -22.39
C PRO A 489 -11.72 -14.55 -22.05
N TYR A 490 -12.26 -13.62 -22.83
CA TYR A 490 -13.65 -13.15 -22.71
C TYR A 490 -14.40 -13.54 -23.97
N PRO A 491 -15.53 -14.25 -23.86
CA PRO A 491 -16.29 -14.75 -25.00
C PRO A 491 -16.89 -13.67 -25.90
#